data_f91c64def48139a8f3d7002cb4cf0461
#
_entry.id   f91c64def48139a8f3d7002cb4cf0461
#
_cell.length_a   1.000
_cell.length_b   1.000
_cell.length_c   1.000
_cell.angle_alpha   90.00
_cell.angle_beta   90.00
_cell.angle_gamma   90.00
#
_symmetry.space_group_name_H-M   'P 1'
#
loop_
_entity.id
_entity.type
_entity.pdbx_description
1 polymer ?
#
loop_
_entity_poly.entity_id
_entity_poly.type
_entity_poly.pdbx_seq_one_letter_code
_entity_poly.pdbx_strand_id
1 'polypeptide(L)'
;MKWTLLAVVLGFLMDLCFGDPRWLYHPVRIIGHGITFLEKILRKIFPKTKTGERIAGGLLVVGIVAASSFVPWLILHLAYGFRTWLGVALESFMCYQLLAARSLRDESKKVYDALQTGDIEKSRYAVSMIVGRDTQNLTEEGVTKAAVETVAENTSDGIIAPLFYMMIGGAVLGFAYKLSLIHI
;
A
#
# COMPACT_ATOMS: atom_id res chain seq x y z
N MET A 1 20.10 0.40 -12.60
CA MET A 1 19.80 1.74 -12.06
C MET A 1 19.06 2.66 -13.03
N LYS A 2 19.56 2.93 -14.26
CA LYS A 2 18.85 3.83 -15.22
C LYS A 2 17.44 3.33 -15.57
N TRP A 3 17.27 2.05 -15.84
CA TRP A 3 15.99 1.44 -16.21
C TRP A 3 15.01 1.40 -15.04
N THR A 4 15.48 1.14 -13.82
CA THR A 4 14.69 1.19 -12.59
C THR A 4 14.14 2.60 -12.34
N LEU A 5 14.98 3.65 -12.46
CA LEU A 5 14.52 5.03 -12.32
C LEU A 5 13.46 5.39 -13.37
N LEU A 6 13.66 4.97 -14.62
CA LEU A 6 12.64 5.15 -15.66
C LEU A 6 11.34 4.43 -15.29
N ALA A 7 11.42 3.21 -14.79
CA ALA A 7 10.25 2.43 -14.36
C ALA A 7 9.50 3.11 -13.21
N VAL A 8 10.22 3.67 -12.23
CA VAL A 8 9.60 4.42 -11.11
C VAL A 8 8.87 5.65 -11.62
N VAL A 9 9.50 6.43 -12.52
CA VAL A 9 8.86 7.64 -13.10
C VAL A 9 7.62 7.25 -13.90
N LEU A 10 7.70 6.22 -14.74
CA LEU A 10 6.54 5.74 -15.49
C LEU A 10 5.43 5.21 -14.57
N GLY A 11 5.78 4.47 -13.51
CA GLY A 11 4.83 3.99 -12.51
C GLY A 11 4.11 5.12 -11.79
N PHE A 12 4.83 6.19 -11.42
CA PHE A 12 4.23 7.38 -10.82
C PHE A 12 3.29 8.11 -11.79
N LEU A 13 3.69 8.28 -13.04
CA LEU A 13 2.81 8.87 -14.06
C LEU A 13 1.56 8.01 -14.30
N MET A 14 1.70 6.67 -14.29
CA MET A 14 0.56 5.76 -14.37
C MET A 14 -0.40 5.93 -13.19
N ASP A 15 0.10 6.07 -11.95
CA ASP A 15 -0.74 6.34 -10.78
C ASP A 15 -1.50 7.66 -10.92
N LEU A 16 -0.84 8.73 -11.36
CA LEU A 16 -1.51 10.02 -11.62
C LEU A 16 -2.58 9.93 -12.72
N CYS A 17 -2.37 9.08 -13.73
CA CYS A 17 -3.31 8.92 -14.85
C CYS A 17 -4.49 7.99 -14.54
N PHE A 18 -4.24 6.85 -13.90
CA PHE A 18 -5.24 5.78 -13.72
C PHE A 18 -5.78 5.69 -12.30
N GLY A 19 -5.00 6.10 -11.28
CA GLY A 19 -5.36 5.90 -9.88
C GLY A 19 -5.42 4.42 -9.51
N ASP A 20 -6.29 4.06 -8.58
CA ASP A 20 -6.48 2.68 -8.12
C ASP A 20 -7.89 2.16 -8.53
N PRO A 21 -8.05 1.64 -9.76
CA PRO A 21 -9.33 1.18 -10.24
C PRO A 21 -9.78 -0.09 -9.49
N ARG A 22 -11.03 -0.13 -9.05
CA ARG A 22 -11.60 -1.21 -8.22
C ARG A 22 -11.54 -2.61 -8.85
N TRP A 23 -11.43 -2.71 -10.18
CA TRP A 23 -11.31 -3.98 -10.90
C TRP A 23 -9.88 -4.54 -10.87
N LEU A 24 -8.88 -3.72 -10.60
CA LEU A 24 -7.49 -4.17 -10.50
C LEU A 24 -7.24 -4.79 -9.14
N TYR A 25 -6.81 -6.05 -9.15
CA TYR A 25 -6.52 -6.76 -7.91
C TYR A 25 -5.23 -6.24 -7.27
N HIS A 26 -5.36 -5.55 -6.14
CA HIS A 26 -4.24 -4.88 -5.49
C HIS A 26 -3.29 -5.88 -4.81
N PRO A 27 -1.95 -5.76 -4.97
CA PRO A 27 -0.96 -6.67 -4.38
C PRO A 27 -1.09 -6.85 -2.86
N VAL A 28 -1.48 -5.80 -2.15
CA VAL A 28 -1.72 -5.84 -0.69
C VAL A 28 -2.75 -6.91 -0.30
N ARG A 29 -3.76 -7.17 -1.14
CA ARG A 29 -4.74 -8.24 -0.90
C ARG A 29 -4.11 -9.62 -1.05
N ILE A 30 -3.20 -9.80 -2.01
CA ILE A 30 -2.45 -11.06 -2.19
C ILE A 30 -1.59 -11.31 -0.95
N ILE A 31 -0.88 -10.29 -0.49
CA ILE A 31 -0.06 -10.35 0.73
C ILE A 31 -0.93 -10.68 1.94
N GLY A 32 -2.08 -10.02 2.11
CA GLY A 32 -3.02 -10.29 3.19
C GLY A 32 -3.52 -11.74 3.21
N HIS A 33 -3.85 -12.32 2.05
CA HIS A 33 -4.18 -13.74 1.95
C HIS A 33 -2.99 -14.64 2.31
N GLY A 34 -1.77 -14.26 1.89
CA GLY A 34 -0.53 -14.96 2.25
C GLY A 34 -0.29 -14.96 3.78
N ILE A 35 -0.50 -13.82 4.44
CA ILE A 35 -0.42 -13.69 5.90
C ILE A 35 -1.41 -14.65 6.57
N THR A 36 -2.69 -14.58 6.19
CA THR A 36 -3.73 -15.44 6.76
C THR A 36 -3.45 -16.93 6.54
N PHE A 37 -2.93 -17.30 5.38
CA PHE A 37 -2.58 -18.67 5.05
C PHE A 37 -1.41 -19.16 5.92
N LEU A 38 -0.32 -18.39 5.99
CA LEU A 38 0.86 -18.74 6.77
C LEU A 38 0.57 -18.75 8.27
N GLU A 39 -0.22 -17.79 8.76
CA GLU A 39 -0.68 -17.76 10.15
C GLU A 39 -1.44 -19.03 10.53
N LYS A 40 -2.38 -19.49 9.70
CA LYS A 40 -3.12 -20.76 9.93
C LYS A 40 -2.19 -21.97 10.05
N ILE A 41 -1.12 -22.00 9.26
CA ILE A 41 -0.12 -23.08 9.31
C ILE A 41 0.68 -23.00 10.60
N LEU A 42 1.22 -21.82 10.91
CA LEU A 42 2.07 -21.63 12.09
C LEU A 42 1.31 -21.87 13.41
N ARG A 43 0.04 -21.46 13.50
CA ARG A 43 -0.83 -21.75 14.66
C ARG A 43 -1.14 -23.22 14.86
N LYS A 44 -0.99 -24.08 13.84
CA LYS A 44 -1.11 -25.52 13.95
C LYS A 44 0.18 -26.19 14.41
N ILE A 45 1.32 -25.61 14.07
CA ILE A 45 2.65 -26.18 14.34
C ILE A 45 3.14 -25.77 15.72
N PHE A 46 2.93 -24.51 16.12
CA PHE A 46 3.45 -23.96 17.36
C PHE A 46 2.43 -24.06 18.51
N PRO A 47 2.90 -24.36 19.75
CA PRO A 47 2.02 -24.44 20.92
C PRO A 47 1.45 -23.05 21.26
N LYS A 48 0.22 -23.05 21.82
CA LYS A 48 -0.49 -21.83 22.28
C LYS A 48 0.10 -21.32 23.62
N THR A 49 1.40 -21.06 23.64
CA THR A 49 2.12 -20.44 24.76
C THR A 49 2.66 -19.09 24.30
N LYS A 50 2.88 -18.16 25.24
CA LYS A 50 3.43 -16.84 24.91
C LYS A 50 4.73 -16.90 24.09
N THR A 51 5.59 -17.87 24.37
CA THR A 51 6.84 -18.08 23.62
C THR A 51 6.57 -18.67 22.24
N GLY A 52 5.68 -19.66 22.14
CA GLY A 52 5.30 -20.26 20.85
C GLY A 52 4.67 -19.25 19.90
N GLU A 53 3.76 -18.42 20.41
CA GLU A 53 3.12 -17.36 19.60
C GLU A 53 4.12 -16.29 19.15
N ARG A 54 5.09 -15.90 19.97
CA ARG A 54 6.15 -14.96 19.58
C ARG A 54 7.05 -15.52 18.48
N ILE A 55 7.45 -16.80 18.59
CA ILE A 55 8.26 -17.46 17.58
C ILE A 55 7.46 -17.58 16.27
N ALA A 56 6.21 -18.02 16.33
CA ALA A 56 5.33 -18.12 15.18
C ALA A 56 5.13 -16.76 14.50
N GLY A 57 4.89 -15.68 15.26
CA GLY A 57 4.80 -14.31 14.75
C GLY A 57 6.10 -13.84 14.07
N GLY A 58 7.25 -14.10 14.69
CA GLY A 58 8.55 -13.78 14.09
C GLY A 58 8.78 -14.50 12.76
N LEU A 59 8.46 -15.82 12.70
CA LEU A 59 8.56 -16.59 11.46
C LEU A 59 7.55 -16.13 10.40
N LEU A 60 6.35 -15.73 10.82
CA LEU A 60 5.35 -15.14 9.92
C LEU A 60 5.90 -13.89 9.25
N VAL A 61 6.41 -12.93 10.04
CA VAL A 61 6.99 -11.68 9.52
C VAL A 61 8.14 -11.97 8.55
N VAL A 62 9.13 -12.78 8.97
CA VAL A 62 10.28 -13.13 8.12
C VAL A 62 9.83 -13.81 6.83
N GLY A 63 8.90 -14.77 6.91
CA GLY A 63 8.40 -15.52 5.75
C GLY A 63 7.66 -14.62 4.75
N ILE A 64 6.80 -13.73 5.25
CA ILE A 64 6.04 -12.82 4.37
C ILE A 64 6.95 -11.75 3.77
N VAL A 65 7.89 -11.16 4.54
CA VAL A 65 8.88 -10.20 4.02
C VAL A 65 9.73 -10.85 2.94
N ALA A 66 10.24 -12.05 3.20
CA ALA A 66 11.03 -12.78 2.22
C ALA A 66 10.23 -13.07 0.94
N ALA A 67 9.00 -13.57 1.05
CA ALA A 67 8.16 -13.86 -0.10
C ALA A 67 7.79 -12.59 -0.90
N SER A 68 7.40 -11.51 -0.21
CA SER A 68 7.02 -10.24 -0.84
C SER A 68 8.19 -9.50 -1.49
N SER A 69 9.43 -9.80 -1.12
CA SER A 69 10.62 -9.28 -1.76
C SER A 69 11.13 -10.22 -2.86
N PHE A 70 11.13 -11.53 -2.60
CA PHE A 70 11.68 -12.53 -3.52
C PHE A 70 10.83 -12.69 -4.78
N VAL A 71 9.49 -12.70 -4.66
CA VAL A 71 8.61 -12.88 -5.82
C VAL A 71 8.74 -11.73 -6.83
N PRO A 72 8.63 -10.45 -6.46
CA PRO A 72 8.89 -9.34 -7.39
C PRO A 72 10.31 -9.37 -7.96
N TRP A 73 11.31 -9.67 -7.13
CA TRP A 73 12.71 -9.80 -7.59
C TRP A 73 12.84 -10.88 -8.66
N LEU A 74 12.28 -12.07 -8.44
CA LEU A 74 12.34 -13.17 -9.40
C LEU A 74 11.67 -12.82 -10.73
N ILE A 75 10.46 -12.23 -10.67
CA ILE A 75 9.72 -11.80 -11.86
C ILE A 75 10.55 -10.78 -12.66
N LEU A 76 11.10 -9.77 -11.98
CA LEU A 76 11.90 -8.74 -12.63
C LEU A 76 13.23 -9.28 -13.15
N HIS A 77 13.90 -10.18 -12.41
CA HIS A 77 15.13 -10.84 -12.87
C HIS A 77 14.91 -11.60 -14.17
N LEU A 78 13.85 -12.38 -14.25
CA LEU A 78 13.49 -13.13 -15.47
C LEU A 78 13.09 -12.17 -16.60
N ALA A 79 12.31 -11.15 -16.32
CA ALA A 79 11.85 -10.18 -17.31
C ALA A 79 12.99 -9.37 -17.94
N TYR A 80 13.90 -8.84 -17.11
CA TYR A 80 15.09 -8.13 -17.58
C TYR A 80 16.10 -9.07 -18.30
N GLY A 81 16.18 -10.33 -17.87
CA GLY A 81 16.98 -11.37 -18.57
C GLY A 81 16.44 -11.70 -19.95
N PHE A 82 15.12 -11.65 -20.14
CA PHE A 82 14.51 -11.91 -21.46
C PHE A 82 14.59 -10.69 -22.38
N ARG A 83 14.10 -9.52 -21.93
CA ARG A 83 14.15 -8.24 -22.67
C ARG A 83 14.06 -7.06 -21.72
N THR A 84 14.94 -6.07 -21.90
CA THR A 84 14.97 -4.86 -21.06
C THR A 84 13.64 -4.10 -21.05
N TRP A 85 12.98 -3.95 -22.20
CA TRP A 85 11.70 -3.26 -22.28
C TRP A 85 10.58 -3.98 -21.49
N LEU A 86 10.59 -5.33 -21.46
CA LEU A 86 9.66 -6.12 -20.67
C LEU A 86 9.90 -5.92 -19.18
N GLY A 87 11.19 -5.91 -18.76
CA GLY A 87 11.56 -5.59 -17.39
C GLY A 87 11.06 -4.21 -16.96
N VAL A 88 11.31 -3.17 -17.77
CA VAL A 88 10.83 -1.81 -17.50
C VAL A 88 9.29 -1.76 -17.42
N ALA A 89 8.58 -2.40 -18.34
CA ALA A 89 7.13 -2.39 -18.35
C ALA A 89 6.53 -3.05 -17.08
N LEU A 90 7.05 -4.22 -16.70
CA LEU A 90 6.59 -4.91 -15.49
C LEU A 90 6.97 -4.16 -14.22
N GLU A 91 8.19 -3.61 -14.14
CA GLU A 91 8.61 -2.83 -12.99
C GLU A 91 7.80 -1.54 -12.85
N SER A 92 7.49 -0.85 -13.98
CA SER A 92 6.62 0.33 -13.98
C SER A 92 5.22 -0.01 -13.46
N PHE A 93 4.65 -1.13 -13.90
CA PHE A 93 3.36 -1.59 -13.42
C PHE A 93 3.38 -1.94 -11.93
N MET A 94 4.45 -2.60 -11.46
CA MET A 94 4.63 -2.88 -10.03
C MET A 94 4.78 -1.60 -9.21
N CYS A 95 5.57 -0.62 -9.68
CA CYS A 95 5.71 0.68 -9.02
C CYS A 95 4.37 1.44 -8.96
N TYR A 96 3.61 1.41 -10.04
CA TYR A 96 2.26 2.00 -10.10
C TYR A 96 1.35 1.44 -8.99
N GLN A 97 1.34 0.12 -8.80
CA GLN A 97 0.50 -0.53 -7.79
C GLN A 97 0.92 -0.26 -6.33
N LEU A 98 2.10 0.30 -6.11
CA LEU A 98 2.60 0.65 -4.78
C LEU A 98 2.24 2.07 -4.36
N LEU A 99 1.82 2.91 -5.30
CA LEU A 99 1.49 4.32 -5.11
C LEU A 99 -0.02 4.52 -4.95
N ALA A 100 -0.40 5.64 -4.37
CA ALA A 100 -1.80 5.98 -4.13
C ALA A 100 -2.07 7.49 -4.24
N ALA A 101 -1.30 8.23 -5.06
CA ALA A 101 -1.39 9.68 -5.12
C ALA A 101 -2.74 10.16 -5.67
N ARG A 102 -3.18 9.58 -6.78
CA ARG A 102 -4.48 9.95 -7.35
C ARG A 102 -5.65 9.52 -6.47
N SER A 103 -5.62 8.31 -5.94
CA SER A 103 -6.68 7.83 -5.05
C SER A 103 -6.80 8.69 -3.80
N LEU A 104 -5.68 9.06 -3.19
CA LEU A 104 -5.68 9.96 -2.03
C LEU A 104 -6.27 11.32 -2.38
N ARG A 105 -5.88 11.90 -3.51
CA ARG A 105 -6.44 13.16 -4.02
C ARG A 105 -7.95 13.06 -4.23
N ASP A 106 -8.42 12.03 -4.91
CA ASP A 106 -9.81 11.89 -5.30
C ASP A 106 -10.70 11.65 -4.07
N GLU A 107 -10.24 10.84 -3.10
CA GLU A 107 -10.98 10.60 -1.87
C GLU A 107 -10.96 11.82 -0.92
N SER A 108 -9.84 12.52 -0.77
CA SER A 108 -9.79 13.75 0.04
C SER A 108 -10.64 14.88 -0.57
N LYS A 109 -10.71 14.94 -1.91
CA LYS A 109 -11.59 15.90 -2.59
C LYS A 109 -13.07 15.66 -2.28
N LYS A 110 -13.51 14.40 -2.16
CA LYS A 110 -14.89 14.09 -1.76
C LYS A 110 -15.22 14.62 -0.37
N VAL A 111 -14.28 14.57 0.57
CA VAL A 111 -14.46 15.17 1.91
C VAL A 111 -14.57 16.67 1.81
N TYR A 112 -13.71 17.32 1.03
CA TYR A 112 -13.75 18.74 0.80
C TYR A 112 -15.09 19.18 0.17
N ASP A 113 -15.51 18.51 -0.90
CA ASP A 113 -16.75 18.81 -1.60
C ASP A 113 -17.97 18.62 -0.66
N ALA A 114 -17.97 17.59 0.20
CA ALA A 114 -19.02 17.37 1.21
C ALA A 114 -19.07 18.51 2.25
N LEU A 115 -17.92 18.95 2.77
CA LEU A 115 -17.84 20.08 3.70
C LEU A 115 -18.38 21.37 3.09
N GLN A 116 -18.15 21.63 1.80
CA GLN A 116 -18.67 22.81 1.11
C GLN A 116 -20.21 22.84 1.03
N THR A 117 -20.89 21.70 1.15
CA THR A 117 -22.37 21.66 1.17
C THR A 117 -22.97 22.08 2.49
N GLY A 118 -22.20 22.18 3.57
CA GLY A 118 -22.69 22.41 4.95
C GLY A 118 -23.46 21.21 5.54
N ASP A 119 -23.54 20.08 4.85
CA ASP A 119 -24.21 18.86 5.33
C ASP A 119 -23.22 18.01 6.15
N ILE A 120 -23.34 18.09 7.46
CA ILE A 120 -22.42 17.39 8.38
C ILE A 120 -22.49 15.86 8.23
N GLU A 121 -23.66 15.30 7.94
CA GLU A 121 -23.81 13.84 7.77
C GLU A 121 -23.08 13.34 6.53
N LYS A 122 -23.18 14.06 5.41
CA LYS A 122 -22.39 13.76 4.20
C LYS A 122 -20.89 13.90 4.46
N SER A 123 -20.49 14.91 5.22
CA SER A 123 -19.10 15.15 5.56
C SER A 123 -18.51 14.03 6.45
N ARG A 124 -19.29 13.59 7.45
CA ARG A 124 -18.96 12.44 8.30
C ARG A 124 -18.82 11.15 7.49
N TYR A 125 -19.77 10.91 6.57
CA TYR A 125 -19.70 9.75 5.69
C TYR A 125 -18.47 9.80 4.77
N ALA A 126 -18.21 10.94 4.13
CA ALA A 126 -17.06 11.09 3.25
C ALA A 126 -15.73 10.85 3.99
N VAL A 127 -15.56 11.44 5.18
CA VAL A 127 -14.33 11.23 5.97
C VAL A 127 -14.20 9.80 6.50
N SER A 128 -15.31 9.11 6.81
CA SER A 128 -15.29 7.71 7.27
C SER A 128 -14.70 6.75 6.22
N MET A 129 -14.73 7.14 4.95
CA MET A 129 -14.15 6.33 3.86
C MET A 129 -12.61 6.37 3.81
N ILE A 130 -11.99 7.33 4.50
CA ILE A 130 -10.53 7.53 4.47
C ILE A 130 -9.86 7.40 5.84
N VAL A 131 -10.63 7.44 6.94
CA VAL A 131 -10.10 7.30 8.30
C VAL A 131 -10.48 5.96 8.91
N GLY A 132 -9.60 5.41 9.75
CA GLY A 132 -9.82 4.14 10.46
C GLY A 132 -10.51 4.28 11.83
N ARG A 133 -11.16 5.44 12.13
CA ARG A 133 -11.81 5.71 13.42
C ARG A 133 -13.28 6.04 13.26
N ASP A 134 -14.03 6.01 14.37
CA ASP A 134 -15.43 6.44 14.38
C ASP A 134 -15.55 7.93 14.04
N THR A 135 -16.47 8.24 13.11
CA THR A 135 -16.71 9.59 12.60
C THR A 135 -18.11 10.12 12.92
N GLN A 136 -18.98 9.31 13.53
CA GLN A 136 -20.42 9.62 13.72
C GLN A 136 -20.66 10.87 14.57
N ASN A 137 -19.77 11.17 15.50
CA ASN A 137 -19.91 12.30 16.44
C ASN A 137 -18.96 13.46 16.12
N LEU A 138 -18.28 13.48 14.98
CA LEU A 138 -17.36 14.55 14.64
C LEU A 138 -18.12 15.83 14.30
N THR A 139 -17.63 16.96 14.82
CA THR A 139 -18.02 18.30 14.36
C THR A 139 -17.40 18.57 12.99
N GLU A 140 -17.79 19.65 12.31
CA GLU A 140 -17.19 20.08 11.05
C GLU A 140 -15.67 20.30 11.19
N GLU A 141 -15.23 20.92 12.28
CA GLU A 141 -13.83 21.07 12.63
C GLU A 141 -13.15 19.69 12.84
N GLY A 142 -13.84 18.77 13.52
CA GLY A 142 -13.37 17.41 13.75
C GLY A 142 -13.19 16.62 12.45
N VAL A 143 -14.13 16.76 11.50
CA VAL A 143 -14.04 16.17 10.15
C VAL A 143 -12.86 16.75 9.38
N THR A 144 -12.70 18.07 9.39
CA THR A 144 -11.59 18.77 8.72
C THR A 144 -10.25 18.32 9.29
N LYS A 145 -10.10 18.28 10.61
CA LYS A 145 -8.89 17.81 11.28
C LYS A 145 -8.58 16.38 10.92
N ALA A 146 -9.57 15.48 10.98
CA ALA A 146 -9.40 14.08 10.63
C ALA A 146 -8.95 13.90 9.18
N ALA A 147 -9.53 14.65 8.25
CA ALA A 147 -9.14 14.62 6.84
C ALA A 147 -7.70 15.09 6.63
N VAL A 148 -7.28 16.21 7.24
CA VAL A 148 -5.92 16.75 7.12
C VAL A 148 -4.88 15.78 7.70
N GLU A 149 -5.13 15.22 8.89
CA GLU A 149 -4.27 14.22 9.51
C GLU A 149 -4.09 13.00 8.60
N THR A 150 -5.18 12.46 8.08
CA THR A 150 -5.14 11.27 7.21
C THR A 150 -4.45 11.55 5.88
N VAL A 151 -4.67 12.72 5.27
CA VAL A 151 -3.98 13.13 4.03
C VAL A 151 -2.49 13.28 4.28
N ALA A 152 -2.08 13.88 5.39
CA ALA A 152 -0.67 14.03 5.74
C ALA A 152 0.01 12.66 5.94
N GLU A 153 -0.61 11.76 6.72
CA GLU A 153 -0.13 10.39 6.96
C GLU A 153 -0.03 9.59 5.66
N ASN A 154 -1.11 9.53 4.88
CA ASN A 154 -1.11 8.77 3.63
C ASN A 154 -0.22 9.39 2.53
N THR A 155 0.04 10.70 2.57
CA THR A 155 1.05 11.31 1.68
C THR A 155 2.44 10.78 2.02
N SER A 156 2.78 10.70 3.31
CA SER A 156 4.03 10.08 3.75
C SER A 156 4.11 8.60 3.34
N ASP A 157 3.11 7.81 3.74
CA ASP A 157 3.18 6.35 3.71
C ASP A 157 2.74 5.74 2.36
N GLY A 158 1.88 6.44 1.65
CA GLY A 158 1.34 6.00 0.35
C GLY A 158 2.04 6.57 -0.87
N ILE A 159 2.87 7.63 -0.71
CA ILE A 159 3.49 8.32 -1.83
C ILE A 159 4.99 8.54 -1.61
N ILE A 160 5.37 9.34 -0.60
CA ILE A 160 6.77 9.81 -0.44
C ILE A 160 7.69 8.65 -0.08
N ALA A 161 7.35 7.90 0.96
CA ALA A 161 8.20 6.79 1.40
C ALA A 161 8.27 5.65 0.38
N PRO A 162 7.17 5.18 -0.26
CA PRO A 162 7.27 4.24 -1.38
C PRO A 162 8.18 4.75 -2.49
N LEU A 163 8.04 6.00 -2.93
CA LEU A 163 8.92 6.59 -3.97
C LEU A 163 10.38 6.56 -3.54
N PHE A 164 10.68 6.93 -2.30
CA PHE A 164 12.04 6.90 -1.76
C PHE A 164 12.66 5.49 -1.81
N TYR A 165 11.94 4.49 -1.32
CA TYR A 165 12.42 3.10 -1.36
C TYR A 165 12.53 2.56 -2.78
N MET A 166 11.59 2.90 -3.67
CA MET A 166 11.65 2.51 -5.08
C MET A 166 12.80 3.16 -5.83
N MET A 167 13.18 4.40 -5.51
CA MET A 167 14.37 5.04 -6.10
C MET A 167 15.67 4.33 -5.71
N ILE A 168 15.75 3.75 -4.52
CA ILE A 168 16.93 3.03 -4.02
C ILE A 168 17.01 1.61 -4.61
N GLY A 169 15.90 0.85 -4.58
CA GLY A 169 15.91 -0.58 -4.92
C GLY A 169 14.74 -1.06 -5.77
N GLY A 170 14.13 -0.14 -6.55
CA GLY A 170 13.06 -0.47 -7.47
C GLY A 170 11.79 -0.96 -6.77
N ALA A 171 10.94 -1.63 -7.54
CA ALA A 171 9.69 -2.19 -7.03
C ALA A 171 9.93 -3.16 -5.85
N VAL A 172 11.05 -3.88 -5.82
CA VAL A 172 11.35 -4.86 -4.75
C VAL A 172 11.40 -4.21 -3.38
N LEU A 173 12.15 -3.12 -3.21
CA LEU A 173 12.18 -2.37 -1.94
C LEU A 173 10.87 -1.63 -1.68
N GLY A 174 10.17 -1.20 -2.71
CA GLY A 174 8.82 -0.65 -2.59
C GLY A 174 7.84 -1.66 -1.97
N PHE A 175 7.85 -2.91 -2.42
CA PHE A 175 7.05 -3.99 -1.82
C PHE A 175 7.45 -4.30 -0.38
N ALA A 176 8.75 -4.38 -0.09
CA ALA A 176 9.24 -4.59 1.27
C ALA A 176 8.78 -3.47 2.22
N TYR A 177 8.84 -2.21 1.78
CA TYR A 177 8.33 -1.08 2.54
C TYR A 177 6.81 -1.16 2.74
N LYS A 178 6.05 -1.40 1.66
CA LYS A 178 4.57 -1.47 1.73
C LYS A 178 4.11 -2.53 2.73
N LEU A 179 4.87 -3.63 2.83
CA LEU A 179 4.60 -4.69 3.80
C LEU A 179 4.81 -4.22 5.24
N SER A 180 5.81 -3.37 5.50
CA SER A 180 6.07 -2.86 6.86
C SER A 180 4.94 -2.01 7.43
N LEU A 181 4.03 -1.52 6.57
CA LEU A 181 2.82 -0.78 6.96
C LEU A 181 1.64 -1.72 7.32
N ILE A 182 1.75 -3.01 6.96
CA ILE A 182 0.73 -3.99 7.32
C ILE A 182 1.07 -4.48 8.74
N HIS A 183 0.21 -4.12 9.70
CA HIS A 183 0.33 -4.65 11.06
C HIS A 183 0.01 -6.15 11.07
N ILE A 184 1.01 -6.93 11.43
CA ILE A 184 0.97 -8.40 11.50
C ILE A 184 0.85 -8.82 12.96
#